data_81465f62bafab3eed5b1c7d0224b0376
#
_entry.id   81465f62bafab3eed5b1c7d0224b0376
#
_cell.length_a   1.000
_cell.length_b   1.000
_cell.length_c   1.000
_cell.angle_alpha   90.00
_cell.angle_beta   90.00
_cell.angle_gamma   90.00
#
_symmetry.space_group_name_H-M   'P 1'
#
loop_
_entity.id
_entity.type
_entity.pdbx_description
1 polymer ?
#
loop_
_entity_poly.entity_id
_entity_poly.type
_entity_poly.pdbx_seq_one_letter_code
_entity_poly.pdbx_strand_id
1 'polypeptide(L)'
;METGVIFGFLETIKNLSKRFDTNKFVFCWDSKKSKRREIYPEYKANRNVDKTETEHIEDNIAFKQFHDLRVPILPKLGFKNIFIQTGYESDDLIAILVRKRLKDAIVVTNDDDLLQLLDCCEIYNPRTKQLITCETFESKYGVHPSMWPHIKSLAGCTSDNIKGIEGVGIVKALIFVKGKLPSGKIRDRIFNNCAILKRNTPLIKLPLEGTVLPIIQEDEKFYIDNFIDVFEKYNFRSFLKKESFEQWCKLFRME
;
A
#
# COMPACT_ATOMS: atom_id res chain seq x y z
N MET A 1 -14.68 17.41 17.02
CA MET A 1 -13.35 16.94 16.56
C MET A 1 -13.61 16.02 15.37
N GLU A 2 -13.02 16.32 14.25
CA GLU A 2 -13.11 15.44 13.08
C GLU A 2 -12.23 14.21 13.29
N THR A 3 -12.83 13.04 13.37
CA THR A 3 -12.15 11.78 13.72
C THR A 3 -12.51 10.64 12.78
N GLY A 4 -13.15 10.96 11.66
CA GLY A 4 -13.66 9.95 10.71
C GLY A 4 -12.60 9.03 10.15
N VAL A 5 -11.39 9.56 9.84
CA VAL A 5 -10.27 8.76 9.34
C VAL A 5 -9.77 7.80 10.42
N ILE A 6 -9.61 8.28 11.67
CA ILE A 6 -9.15 7.46 12.78
C ILE A 6 -10.16 6.33 13.05
N PHE A 7 -11.45 6.68 13.12
CA PHE A 7 -12.51 5.70 13.35
C PHE A 7 -12.53 4.61 12.27
N GLY A 8 -12.56 5.02 11.00
CA GLY A 8 -12.60 4.08 9.88
C GLY A 8 -11.35 3.20 9.79
N PHE A 9 -10.18 3.73 10.15
CA PHE A 9 -8.95 2.97 10.19
C PHE A 9 -8.99 1.90 11.28
N LEU A 10 -9.39 2.24 12.50
CA LEU A 10 -9.52 1.30 13.60
C LEU A 10 -10.60 0.25 13.33
N GLU A 11 -11.74 0.66 12.75
CA GLU A 11 -12.77 -0.29 12.33
C GLU A 11 -12.26 -1.26 11.27
N THR A 12 -11.44 -0.77 10.34
CA THR A 12 -10.79 -1.62 9.33
C THR A 12 -9.85 -2.63 9.98
N ILE A 13 -9.03 -2.24 10.96
CA ILE A 13 -8.18 -3.15 11.73
C ILE A 13 -9.03 -4.23 12.40
N LYS A 14 -10.12 -3.86 13.08
CA LYS A 14 -11.04 -4.81 13.73
C LYS A 14 -11.60 -5.83 12.73
N ASN A 15 -12.06 -5.33 11.58
CA ASN A 15 -12.65 -6.18 10.54
C ASN A 15 -11.63 -7.12 9.89
N LEU A 16 -10.40 -6.65 9.67
CA LEU A 16 -9.30 -7.48 9.16
C LEU A 16 -8.87 -8.52 10.18
N SER A 17 -8.74 -8.14 11.46
CA SER A 17 -8.46 -9.05 12.55
C SER A 17 -9.47 -10.20 12.61
N LYS A 18 -10.76 -9.86 12.52
CA LYS A 18 -11.84 -10.86 12.48
C LYS A 18 -11.79 -11.74 11.22
N ARG A 19 -11.51 -11.14 10.07
CA ARG A 19 -11.51 -11.85 8.79
C ARG A 19 -10.38 -12.86 8.67
N PHE A 20 -9.19 -12.49 9.13
CA PHE A 20 -7.98 -13.29 9.01
C PHE A 20 -7.54 -13.97 10.30
N ASP A 21 -8.36 -13.87 11.35
CA ASP A 21 -8.10 -14.43 12.67
C ASP A 21 -6.69 -14.10 13.20
N THR A 22 -6.33 -12.81 13.12
CA THR A 22 -4.99 -12.32 13.50
C THR A 22 -5.08 -11.03 14.31
N ASN A 23 -4.19 -10.86 15.26
CA ASN A 23 -3.93 -9.59 15.94
C ASN A 23 -2.56 -9.00 15.57
N LYS A 24 -1.85 -9.61 14.63
CA LYS A 24 -0.53 -9.15 14.17
C LYS A 24 -0.69 -8.23 12.97
N PHE A 25 -0.31 -6.98 13.14
CA PHE A 25 -0.38 -5.97 12.11
C PHE A 25 0.97 -5.27 11.93
N VAL A 26 1.26 -4.95 10.68
CA VAL A 26 2.40 -4.11 10.32
C VAL A 26 1.87 -2.91 9.54
N PHE A 27 2.24 -1.72 9.99
CA PHE A 27 1.80 -0.46 9.39
C PHE A 27 2.98 0.22 8.71
N CYS A 28 2.88 0.39 7.40
CA CYS A 28 3.87 1.10 6.61
C CYS A 28 3.30 2.46 6.18
N TRP A 29 4.07 3.52 6.35
CA TRP A 29 3.64 4.88 6.09
C TRP A 29 4.52 5.57 5.07
N ASP A 30 3.89 6.41 4.23
CA ASP A 30 4.59 7.23 3.27
C ASP A 30 5.41 8.33 3.95
N SER A 31 6.61 8.58 3.42
CA SER A 31 7.41 9.74 3.78
C SER A 31 6.91 10.99 3.02
N LYS A 32 7.03 12.17 3.66
CA LYS A 32 6.80 13.45 2.97
C LYS A 32 7.82 13.74 1.86
N LYS A 33 9.04 13.21 1.98
CA LYS A 33 10.08 13.29 0.95
C LYS A 33 9.96 12.09 0.01
N SER A 34 10.40 12.24 -1.24
CA SER A 34 10.37 11.16 -2.23
C SER A 34 11.68 11.10 -3.00
N LYS A 35 12.42 10.02 -2.85
CA LYS A 35 13.60 9.72 -3.68
C LYS A 35 13.24 9.48 -5.15
N ARG A 36 12.01 9.03 -5.44
CA ARG A 36 11.56 8.90 -6.82
C ARG A 36 11.53 10.24 -7.54
N ARG A 37 11.26 11.36 -6.82
CA ARG A 37 11.35 12.71 -7.41
C ARG A 37 12.78 13.16 -7.68
N GLU A 38 13.77 12.63 -6.99
CA GLU A 38 15.19 12.87 -7.31
C GLU A 38 15.57 12.18 -8.63
N ILE A 39 14.99 10.99 -8.90
CA ILE A 39 15.18 10.26 -10.17
C ILE A 39 14.35 10.86 -11.30
N TYR A 40 13.11 11.25 -11.02
CA TYR A 40 12.15 11.78 -11.97
C TYR A 40 11.32 12.92 -11.32
N PRO A 41 11.72 14.19 -11.54
CA PRO A 41 11.07 15.34 -10.87
C PRO A 41 9.55 15.44 -11.09
N GLU A 42 9.05 14.96 -12.24
CA GLU A 42 7.62 14.96 -12.56
C GLU A 42 6.81 13.87 -11.82
N TYR A 43 7.47 12.97 -11.06
CA TYR A 43 6.81 11.92 -10.31
C TYR A 43 5.77 12.49 -9.35
N LYS A 44 4.50 12.04 -9.51
CA LYS A 44 3.33 12.50 -8.73
C LYS A 44 3.13 14.03 -8.74
N ALA A 45 3.67 14.76 -9.73
CA ALA A 45 3.53 16.21 -9.81
C ALA A 45 2.09 16.67 -10.12
N ASN A 46 1.30 15.79 -10.75
CA ASN A 46 -0.09 16.05 -11.12
C ASN A 46 -1.08 15.97 -9.94
N ARG A 47 -0.68 15.48 -8.77
CA ARG A 47 -1.61 15.19 -7.66
C ARG A 47 -2.25 16.41 -7.00
N ASN A 48 -1.66 17.61 -7.14
CA ASN A 48 -2.11 18.81 -6.44
C ASN A 48 -2.42 20.00 -7.37
N VAL A 49 -2.41 19.80 -8.69
CA VAL A 49 -2.46 20.91 -9.67
C VAL A 49 -3.84 21.57 -9.73
N ASP A 50 -4.90 20.80 -9.50
CA ASP A 50 -6.30 21.27 -9.69
C ASP A 50 -7.13 21.22 -8.41
N LYS A 51 -6.50 21.11 -7.21
CA LYS A 51 -7.25 21.05 -5.95
C LYS A 51 -7.80 22.42 -5.54
N THR A 52 -9.06 22.42 -5.16
CA THR A 52 -9.72 23.58 -4.55
C THR A 52 -9.20 23.84 -3.12
N GLU A 53 -9.43 25.06 -2.60
CA GLU A 53 -9.06 25.39 -1.21
C GLU A 53 -9.73 24.45 -0.19
N THR A 54 -10.98 24.07 -0.44
CA THR A 54 -11.72 23.12 0.41
C THR A 54 -11.04 21.74 0.44
N GLU A 55 -10.64 21.21 -0.72
CA GLU A 55 -9.92 19.93 -0.80
C GLU A 55 -8.56 19.97 -0.10
N HIS A 56 -7.86 21.12 -0.14
CA HIS A 56 -6.63 21.32 0.62
C HIS A 56 -6.86 21.29 2.14
N ILE A 57 -7.96 21.88 2.61
CA ILE A 57 -8.34 21.86 4.03
C ILE A 57 -8.68 20.43 4.46
N GLU A 58 -9.48 19.70 3.69
CA GLU A 58 -9.84 18.31 3.95
C GLU A 58 -8.61 17.39 3.99
N ASP A 59 -7.69 17.55 3.04
CA ASP A 59 -6.41 16.83 3.03
C ASP A 59 -5.60 17.10 4.31
N ASN A 60 -5.48 18.35 4.72
CA ASN A 60 -4.74 18.71 5.93
C ASN A 60 -5.35 18.10 7.19
N ILE A 61 -6.68 18.04 7.26
CA ILE A 61 -7.42 17.39 8.35
C ILE A 61 -7.15 15.87 8.32
N ALA A 62 -7.20 15.23 7.15
CA ALA A 62 -6.89 13.83 7.00
C ALA A 62 -5.44 13.50 7.35
N PHE A 63 -4.47 14.31 6.88
CA PHE A 63 -3.06 14.15 7.21
C PHE A 63 -2.77 14.27 8.71
N LYS A 64 -3.47 15.18 9.40
CA LYS A 64 -3.37 15.28 10.85
C LYS A 64 -3.87 14.00 11.53
N GLN A 65 -5.00 13.46 11.09
CA GLN A 65 -5.54 12.21 11.64
C GLN A 65 -4.62 11.01 11.36
N PHE A 66 -3.99 10.93 10.19
CA PHE A 66 -2.98 9.91 9.89
C PHE A 66 -1.74 10.05 10.77
N HIS A 67 -1.31 11.29 11.04
CA HIS A 67 -0.23 11.52 11.99
C HIS A 67 -0.61 11.06 13.41
N ASP A 68 -1.83 11.37 13.86
CA ASP A 68 -2.32 10.97 15.16
C ASP A 68 -2.46 9.44 15.28
N LEU A 69 -2.89 8.76 14.22
CA LEU A 69 -2.88 7.30 14.17
C LEU A 69 -1.47 6.75 14.37
N ARG A 70 -0.51 7.23 13.58
CA ARG A 70 0.85 6.69 13.59
C ARG A 70 1.61 6.96 14.88
N VAL A 71 1.47 8.16 15.45
CA VAL A 71 2.35 8.60 16.55
C VAL A 71 1.72 8.34 17.93
N PRO A 72 0.53 8.88 18.28
CA PRO A 72 -0.01 8.62 19.61
C PRO A 72 -0.93 7.41 19.70
N ILE A 73 -1.74 7.10 18.66
CA ILE A 73 -2.85 6.14 18.82
C ILE A 73 -2.36 4.70 18.74
N LEU A 74 -1.78 4.30 17.61
CA LEU A 74 -1.36 2.91 17.41
C LEU A 74 -0.34 2.44 18.48
N PRO A 75 0.70 3.24 18.85
CA PRO A 75 1.58 2.87 19.94
C PRO A 75 0.88 2.77 21.29
N LYS A 76 -0.05 3.70 21.61
CA LYS A 76 -0.83 3.63 22.87
C LYS A 76 -1.70 2.37 22.93
N LEU A 77 -2.27 1.93 21.79
CA LEU A 77 -3.02 0.69 21.69
C LEU A 77 -2.16 -0.57 21.86
N GLY A 78 -0.82 -0.48 21.73
CA GLY A 78 0.10 -1.59 21.89
C GLY A 78 0.75 -2.09 20.61
N PHE A 79 0.43 -1.48 19.46
CA PHE A 79 1.09 -1.81 18.18
C PHE A 79 2.52 -1.25 18.15
N LYS A 80 3.49 -2.10 17.82
CA LYS A 80 4.91 -1.75 17.75
C LYS A 80 5.44 -1.71 16.32
N ASN A 81 4.80 -2.41 15.39
CA ASN A 81 5.24 -2.56 14.02
C ASN A 81 4.72 -1.43 13.13
N ILE A 82 5.22 -0.22 13.36
CA ILE A 82 4.81 1.01 12.71
C ILE A 82 6.03 1.63 12.06
N PHE A 83 6.12 1.57 10.72
CA PHE A 83 7.34 1.91 9.99
C PHE A 83 7.14 3.08 9.04
N ILE A 84 8.16 3.93 8.97
CA ILE A 84 8.33 5.01 8.01
C ILE A 84 9.82 5.17 7.74
N GLN A 85 10.20 5.36 6.48
CA GLN A 85 11.58 5.65 6.10
C GLN A 85 11.63 6.92 5.27
N THR A 86 12.44 7.90 5.69
CA THR A 86 12.56 9.18 4.99
C THR A 86 12.99 8.98 3.55
N GLY A 87 12.22 9.50 2.61
CA GLY A 87 12.48 9.42 1.18
C GLY A 87 11.83 8.23 0.49
N TYR A 88 11.26 7.28 1.23
CA TYR A 88 10.62 6.08 0.69
C TYR A 88 9.11 6.09 0.91
N GLU A 89 8.41 5.32 0.11
CA GLU A 89 6.97 5.15 0.21
C GLU A 89 6.63 3.89 1.02
N SER A 90 5.40 3.81 1.51
CA SER A 90 4.87 2.63 2.23
C SER A 90 5.07 1.34 1.43
N ASP A 91 4.89 1.41 0.11
CA ASP A 91 5.01 0.27 -0.79
C ASP A 91 6.42 -0.32 -0.83
N ASP A 92 7.46 0.52 -0.68
CA ASP A 92 8.84 0.07 -0.59
C ASP A 92 9.07 -0.73 0.70
N LEU A 93 8.52 -0.23 1.82
CA LEU A 93 8.62 -0.91 3.11
C LEU A 93 7.83 -2.23 3.11
N ILE A 94 6.63 -2.24 2.55
CA ILE A 94 5.83 -3.46 2.37
C ILE A 94 6.63 -4.47 1.55
N ALA A 95 7.17 -4.05 0.41
CA ALA A 95 7.89 -4.94 -0.49
C ALA A 95 9.14 -5.57 0.15
N ILE A 96 9.95 -4.79 0.87
CA ILE A 96 11.16 -5.35 1.53
C ILE A 96 10.78 -6.32 2.64
N LEU A 97 9.71 -6.03 3.39
CA LEU A 97 9.20 -6.88 4.47
C LEU A 97 8.72 -8.24 3.95
N VAL A 98 7.80 -8.25 2.97
CA VAL A 98 7.23 -9.50 2.44
C VAL A 98 8.28 -10.32 1.70
N ARG A 99 9.23 -9.69 0.98
CA ARG A 99 10.30 -10.41 0.28
C ARG A 99 11.36 -11.01 1.20
N LYS A 100 11.59 -10.42 2.37
CA LYS A 100 12.74 -10.79 3.23
C LYS A 100 12.35 -11.39 4.58
N ARG A 101 11.17 -11.07 5.12
CA ARG A 101 10.84 -11.38 6.51
C ARG A 101 9.50 -12.07 6.71
N LEU A 102 8.45 -11.62 6.05
CA LEU A 102 7.07 -12.04 6.31
C LEU A 102 6.60 -13.01 5.22
N LYS A 103 6.65 -14.32 5.48
CA LYS A 103 6.31 -15.35 4.47
C LYS A 103 4.80 -15.48 4.25
N ASP A 104 4.01 -15.46 5.31
CA ASP A 104 2.55 -15.70 5.25
C ASP A 104 1.77 -14.39 5.41
N ALA A 105 2.31 -13.29 4.85
CA ALA A 105 1.69 -11.99 4.95
C ALA A 105 0.55 -11.83 3.95
N ILE A 106 -0.51 -11.15 4.41
CA ILE A 106 -1.56 -10.62 3.55
C ILE A 106 -1.38 -9.11 3.47
N VAL A 107 -1.07 -8.60 2.29
CA VAL A 107 -0.95 -7.17 2.03
C VAL A 107 -2.33 -6.59 1.76
N VAL A 108 -2.74 -5.59 2.53
CA VAL A 108 -4.03 -4.92 2.37
C VAL A 108 -3.83 -3.66 1.55
N THR A 109 -4.29 -3.65 0.30
CA THR A 109 -4.11 -2.52 -0.61
C THR A 109 -5.14 -2.49 -1.73
N ASN A 110 -5.36 -1.28 -2.28
CA ASN A 110 -6.07 -1.07 -3.55
C ASN A 110 -5.11 -0.74 -4.70
N ASP A 111 -3.80 -0.67 -4.43
CA ASP A 111 -2.82 -0.27 -5.43
C ASP A 111 -2.37 -1.47 -6.27
N ASP A 112 -2.56 -1.36 -7.57
CA ASP A 112 -2.15 -2.40 -8.53
C ASP A 112 -0.63 -2.52 -8.69
N ASP A 113 0.16 -1.53 -8.22
CA ASP A 113 1.62 -1.63 -8.27
C ASP A 113 2.15 -2.71 -7.33
N LEU A 114 1.42 -2.98 -6.23
CA LEU A 114 1.75 -4.06 -5.29
C LEU A 114 1.45 -5.47 -5.82
N LEU A 115 0.73 -5.63 -6.94
CA LEU A 115 0.51 -6.94 -7.58
C LEU A 115 1.82 -7.66 -7.97
N GLN A 116 2.92 -6.92 -8.10
CA GLN A 116 4.25 -7.50 -8.30
C GLN A 116 4.78 -8.31 -7.11
N LEU A 117 4.11 -8.27 -5.95
CA LEU A 117 4.48 -8.98 -4.74
C LEU A 117 3.76 -10.31 -4.55
N LEU A 118 2.86 -10.65 -5.46
CA LEU A 118 2.08 -11.90 -5.40
C LEU A 118 2.93 -13.17 -5.53
N ASP A 119 4.21 -13.03 -5.85
CA ASP A 119 5.20 -14.12 -5.80
C ASP A 119 5.67 -14.46 -4.37
N CYS A 120 5.34 -13.63 -3.38
CA CYS A 120 5.79 -13.80 -1.99
C CYS A 120 4.73 -13.49 -0.92
N CYS A 121 3.54 -13.04 -1.30
CA CYS A 121 2.43 -12.77 -0.37
C CYS A 121 1.08 -12.85 -1.10
N GLU A 122 0.00 -12.88 -0.34
CA GLU A 122 -1.35 -12.65 -0.86
C GLU A 122 -1.72 -11.16 -0.72
N ILE A 123 -2.63 -10.68 -1.57
CA ILE A 123 -3.12 -9.30 -1.54
C ILE A 123 -4.63 -9.30 -1.30
N TYR A 124 -5.05 -8.62 -0.23
CA TYR A 124 -6.46 -8.35 0.02
C TYR A 124 -6.82 -6.94 -0.44
N ASN A 125 -7.73 -6.85 -1.40
CA ASN A 125 -8.27 -5.58 -1.85
C ASN A 125 -9.49 -5.21 -0.99
N PRO A 126 -9.40 -4.19 -0.10
CA PRO A 126 -10.49 -3.85 0.82
C PRO A 126 -11.70 -3.24 0.11
N ARG A 127 -11.53 -2.67 -1.08
CA ARG A 127 -12.62 -2.08 -1.87
C ARG A 127 -13.50 -3.15 -2.50
N THR A 128 -12.90 -4.17 -3.12
CA THR A 128 -13.63 -5.29 -3.75
C THR A 128 -13.87 -6.44 -2.81
N LYS A 129 -13.23 -6.44 -1.62
CA LYS A 129 -13.25 -7.52 -0.62
C LYS A 129 -12.72 -8.87 -1.16
N GLN A 130 -11.87 -8.82 -2.18
CA GLN A 130 -11.28 -10.00 -2.82
C GLN A 130 -9.86 -10.24 -2.31
N LEU A 131 -9.54 -11.51 -2.12
CA LEU A 131 -8.18 -11.99 -1.92
C LEU A 131 -7.61 -12.35 -3.30
N ILE A 132 -6.46 -11.81 -3.62
CA ILE A 132 -5.75 -12.01 -4.89
C ILE A 132 -4.51 -12.86 -4.57
N THR A 133 -4.37 -13.98 -5.26
CA THR A 133 -3.23 -14.88 -5.16
C THR A 133 -2.42 -14.86 -6.46
N CYS A 134 -1.23 -15.47 -6.44
CA CYS A 134 -0.42 -15.65 -7.63
C CYS A 134 -1.22 -16.37 -8.75
N GLU A 135 -1.94 -17.44 -8.41
CA GLU A 135 -2.72 -18.25 -9.35
C GLU A 135 -3.86 -17.45 -9.98
N THR A 136 -4.58 -16.65 -9.18
CA THR A 136 -5.68 -15.81 -9.70
C THR A 136 -5.14 -14.69 -10.59
N PHE A 137 -3.97 -14.14 -10.28
CA PHE A 137 -3.28 -13.16 -11.12
C PHE A 137 -2.83 -13.79 -12.45
N GLU A 138 -2.18 -14.96 -12.41
CA GLU A 138 -1.73 -15.67 -13.62
C GLU A 138 -2.91 -16.07 -14.50
N SER A 139 -3.99 -16.54 -13.91
CA SER A 139 -5.22 -16.86 -14.63
C SER A 139 -5.78 -15.63 -15.36
N LYS A 140 -5.78 -14.47 -14.72
CA LYS A 140 -6.31 -13.22 -15.27
C LYS A 140 -5.42 -12.62 -16.35
N TYR A 141 -4.12 -12.55 -16.10
CA TYR A 141 -3.17 -11.81 -16.94
C TYR A 141 -2.34 -12.74 -17.85
N GLY A 142 -2.25 -14.02 -17.53
CA GLY A 142 -1.47 -15.03 -18.28
C GLY A 142 0.02 -14.79 -18.26
N VAL A 143 0.53 -14.18 -17.19
CA VAL A 143 1.96 -13.92 -16.91
C VAL A 143 2.19 -14.04 -15.41
N HIS A 144 3.41 -14.40 -15.02
CA HIS A 144 3.80 -14.42 -13.61
C HIS A 144 3.88 -12.99 -13.02
N PRO A 145 3.53 -12.77 -11.72
CA PRO A 145 3.54 -11.45 -11.08
C PRO A 145 4.86 -10.69 -11.20
N SER A 146 6.00 -11.38 -11.21
CA SER A 146 7.32 -10.77 -11.40
C SER A 146 7.48 -9.97 -12.71
N MET A 147 6.61 -10.21 -13.69
CA MET A 147 6.58 -9.46 -14.96
C MET A 147 5.79 -8.15 -14.86
N TRP A 148 5.05 -7.95 -13.77
CA TRP A 148 4.20 -6.77 -13.60
C TRP A 148 4.96 -5.44 -13.64
N PRO A 149 6.13 -5.29 -12.98
CA PRO A 149 6.92 -4.06 -13.09
C PRO A 149 7.35 -3.75 -14.53
N HIS A 150 7.68 -4.78 -15.31
CA HIS A 150 8.06 -4.60 -16.71
C HIS A 150 6.88 -4.14 -17.56
N ILE A 151 5.70 -4.74 -17.37
CA ILE A 151 4.47 -4.36 -18.05
C ILE A 151 4.11 -2.90 -17.72
N LYS A 152 4.14 -2.53 -16.43
CA LYS A 152 3.86 -1.17 -15.99
C LYS A 152 4.92 -0.17 -16.48
N SER A 153 6.18 -0.57 -16.59
CA SER A 153 7.24 0.28 -17.15
C SER A 153 7.02 0.62 -18.62
N LEU A 154 6.46 -0.32 -19.39
CA LEU A 154 6.07 -0.08 -20.80
C LEU A 154 4.83 0.82 -20.88
N ALA A 155 3.81 0.51 -20.09
CA ALA A 155 2.51 1.20 -20.13
C ALA A 155 2.53 2.59 -19.48
N GLY A 156 3.42 2.78 -18.50
CA GLY A 156 3.42 3.94 -17.62
C GLY A 156 2.39 3.82 -16.50
N CYS A 157 2.33 4.84 -15.65
CA CYS A 157 1.37 4.99 -14.57
C CYS A 157 0.86 6.43 -14.51
N THR A 158 -0.38 6.64 -14.93
CA THR A 158 -0.97 7.98 -15.01
C THR A 158 -1.17 8.61 -13.63
N SER A 159 -1.55 7.81 -12.62
CA SER A 159 -1.72 8.27 -11.24
C SER A 159 -0.42 8.82 -10.63
N ASP A 160 0.72 8.31 -11.08
CA ASP A 160 2.06 8.70 -10.63
C ASP A 160 2.79 9.61 -11.62
N ASN A 161 2.09 10.04 -12.65
CA ASN A 161 2.64 10.87 -13.73
C ASN A 161 3.87 10.24 -14.43
N ILE A 162 3.91 8.91 -14.49
CA ILE A 162 4.97 8.17 -15.20
C ILE A 162 4.50 7.91 -16.63
N LYS A 163 5.10 8.60 -17.59
CA LYS A 163 4.79 8.42 -19.00
C LYS A 163 5.34 7.10 -19.53
N GLY A 164 4.47 6.25 -20.05
CA GLY A 164 4.84 5.03 -20.77
C GLY A 164 5.21 5.28 -22.22
N ILE A 165 5.34 4.20 -22.99
CA ILE A 165 5.57 4.27 -24.44
C ILE A 165 4.25 4.61 -25.11
N GLU A 166 4.27 5.62 -25.98
CA GLU A 166 3.08 6.11 -26.67
C GLU A 166 2.33 5.00 -27.43
N GLY A 167 1.02 4.88 -27.15
CA GLY A 167 0.16 3.86 -27.73
C GLY A 167 0.30 2.46 -27.12
N VAL A 168 1.11 2.31 -26.03
CA VAL A 168 1.32 1.06 -25.30
C VAL A 168 0.66 1.18 -23.92
N GLY A 169 -0.57 0.71 -23.78
CA GLY A 169 -1.21 0.50 -22.47
C GLY A 169 -0.96 -0.92 -21.97
N ILE A 170 -1.53 -1.24 -20.78
CA ILE A 170 -1.37 -2.56 -20.11
C ILE A 170 -1.65 -3.74 -21.05
N VAL A 171 -2.72 -3.68 -21.84
CA VAL A 171 -3.08 -4.78 -22.76
C VAL A 171 -1.98 -5.04 -23.80
N LYS A 172 -1.46 -4.00 -24.46
CA LYS A 172 -0.40 -4.18 -25.45
C LYS A 172 0.94 -4.56 -24.82
N ALA A 173 1.22 -4.04 -23.63
CA ALA A 173 2.39 -4.44 -22.84
C ALA A 173 2.34 -5.93 -22.48
N LEU A 174 1.17 -6.44 -22.04
CA LEU A 174 0.95 -7.86 -21.78
C LEU A 174 1.16 -8.72 -23.04
N ILE A 175 0.58 -8.32 -24.18
CA ILE A 175 0.73 -9.03 -25.45
C ILE A 175 2.20 -9.07 -25.87
N PHE A 176 2.93 -7.96 -25.68
CA PHE A 176 4.37 -7.86 -25.98
C PHE A 176 5.19 -8.79 -25.08
N VAL A 177 4.98 -8.76 -23.78
CA VAL A 177 5.71 -9.58 -22.80
C VAL A 177 5.46 -11.08 -23.04
N LYS A 178 4.27 -11.45 -23.52
CA LYS A 178 3.93 -12.83 -23.94
C LYS A 178 4.57 -13.24 -25.28
N GLY A 179 5.31 -12.34 -25.94
CA GLY A 179 5.89 -12.59 -27.27
C GLY A 179 4.86 -12.67 -28.42
N LYS A 180 3.61 -12.25 -28.15
CA LYS A 180 2.48 -12.36 -29.09
C LYS A 180 2.14 -11.04 -29.81
N LEU A 181 2.91 -9.95 -29.57
CA LEU A 181 2.67 -8.70 -30.27
C LEU A 181 3.15 -8.80 -31.72
N PRO A 182 2.26 -8.61 -32.73
CA PRO A 182 2.65 -8.67 -34.14
C PRO A 182 3.73 -7.65 -34.50
N SER A 183 4.50 -7.93 -35.54
CA SER A 183 5.40 -6.96 -36.16
C SER A 183 4.62 -5.74 -36.63
N GLY A 184 5.23 -4.54 -36.50
CA GLY A 184 4.63 -3.28 -36.92
C GLY A 184 4.97 -2.13 -35.96
N LYS A 185 4.43 -0.95 -36.27
CA LYS A 185 4.78 0.34 -35.64
C LYS A 185 4.84 0.32 -34.10
N ILE A 186 3.93 -0.40 -33.43
CA ILE A 186 3.92 -0.45 -31.96
C ILE A 186 5.08 -1.28 -31.42
N ARG A 187 5.35 -2.44 -32.03
CA ARG A 187 6.47 -3.29 -31.63
C ARG A 187 7.80 -2.57 -31.89
N ASP A 188 7.96 -1.94 -33.03
CA ASP A 188 9.15 -1.16 -33.36
C ASP A 188 9.34 0.01 -32.39
N ARG A 189 8.23 0.68 -32.02
CA ARG A 189 8.26 1.74 -31.01
C ARG A 189 8.75 1.25 -29.67
N ILE A 190 8.35 0.05 -29.23
CA ILE A 190 8.82 -0.54 -27.97
C ILE A 190 10.34 -0.76 -28.03
N PHE A 191 10.85 -1.37 -29.11
CA PHE A 191 12.27 -1.63 -29.26
C PHE A 191 13.10 -0.33 -29.35
N ASN A 192 12.57 0.71 -29.98
CA ASN A 192 13.27 1.97 -30.15
C ASN A 192 13.22 2.89 -28.92
N ASN A 193 12.42 2.55 -27.88
CA ASN A 193 12.25 3.40 -26.70
C ASN A 193 12.77 2.74 -25.41
N CYS A 194 13.88 2.02 -25.47
CA CYS A 194 14.52 1.40 -24.30
C CYS A 194 14.86 2.41 -23.18
N ALA A 195 15.09 3.69 -23.53
CA ALA A 195 15.34 4.76 -22.57
C ALA A 195 14.15 4.98 -21.62
N ILE A 196 12.90 4.84 -22.12
CA ILE A 196 11.69 4.96 -21.29
C ILE A 196 11.65 3.83 -20.25
N LEU A 197 11.95 2.59 -20.64
CA LEU A 197 12.01 1.47 -19.72
C LEU A 197 13.08 1.67 -18.64
N LYS A 198 14.29 2.09 -19.04
CA LYS A 198 15.39 2.38 -18.10
C LYS A 198 15.00 3.43 -17.07
N ARG A 199 14.25 4.47 -17.49
CA ARG A 199 13.72 5.51 -16.59
C ARG A 199 12.62 4.99 -15.69
N ASN A 200 11.64 4.26 -16.25
CA ASN A 200 10.42 3.88 -15.53
C ASN A 200 10.64 2.72 -14.55
N THR A 201 11.52 1.77 -14.89
CA THR A 201 11.76 0.58 -14.07
C THR A 201 12.10 0.92 -12.60
N PRO A 202 13.07 1.80 -12.29
CA PRO A 202 13.37 2.14 -10.90
C PRO A 202 12.25 2.89 -10.18
N LEU A 203 11.33 3.52 -10.91
CA LEU A 203 10.18 4.21 -10.32
C LEU A 203 9.06 3.26 -9.91
N ILE A 204 8.93 2.12 -10.62
CA ILE A 204 7.82 1.17 -10.52
C ILE A 204 8.19 -0.10 -9.75
N LYS A 205 9.42 -0.59 -9.94
CA LYS A 205 9.88 -1.82 -9.29
C LYS A 205 10.06 -1.62 -7.78
N LEU A 206 9.47 -2.52 -6.99
CA LEU A 206 9.52 -2.50 -5.54
C LEU A 206 10.43 -3.61 -4.97
N PRO A 207 11.18 -3.34 -3.89
CA PRO A 207 11.35 -2.03 -3.28
C PRO A 207 12.33 -1.15 -4.08
N LEU A 208 12.23 0.18 -3.89
CA LEU A 208 13.23 1.12 -4.38
C LEU A 208 14.59 0.84 -3.72
N GLU A 209 15.66 0.98 -4.47
CA GLU A 209 17.02 0.78 -3.95
C GLU A 209 17.31 1.67 -2.74
N GLY A 210 17.96 1.09 -1.72
CA GLY A 210 18.25 1.75 -0.45
C GLY A 210 17.12 1.68 0.58
N THR A 211 16.03 0.94 0.29
CA THR A 211 15.02 0.63 1.31
C THR A 211 15.62 -0.27 2.39
N VAL A 212 15.52 0.16 3.64
CA VAL A 212 16.04 -0.57 4.81
C VAL A 212 14.99 -1.55 5.31
N LEU A 213 15.39 -2.79 5.58
CA LEU A 213 14.51 -3.79 6.17
C LEU A 213 14.19 -3.43 7.64
N PRO A 214 12.93 -3.16 7.99
CA PRO A 214 12.55 -2.90 9.36
C PRO A 214 12.69 -4.15 10.26
N ILE A 215 12.92 -3.92 11.54
CA ILE A 215 12.96 -4.98 12.54
C ILE A 215 11.56 -5.19 13.10
N ILE A 216 10.99 -6.37 12.87
CA ILE A 216 9.68 -6.75 13.40
C ILE A 216 9.79 -7.06 14.89
N GLN A 217 8.87 -6.49 15.66
CA GLN A 217 8.68 -6.76 17.08
C GLN A 217 7.59 -7.82 17.24
N GLU A 218 7.88 -8.90 17.97
CA GLU A 218 6.94 -10.02 18.15
C GLU A 218 6.23 -9.97 19.52
N ASP A 219 6.67 -9.08 20.40
CA ASP A 219 6.22 -8.93 21.79
C ASP A 219 5.14 -7.86 21.97
N GLU A 220 4.25 -7.70 21.00
CA GLU A 220 3.10 -6.79 21.10
C GLU A 220 2.14 -7.27 22.18
N LYS A 221 1.73 -6.34 23.04
CA LYS A 221 0.75 -6.57 24.11
C LYS A 221 -0.32 -5.52 24.04
N PHE A 222 -1.55 -5.95 24.24
CA PHE A 222 -2.73 -5.12 24.17
C PHE A 222 -3.43 -5.08 25.53
N TYR A 223 -3.63 -3.88 26.07
CA TYR A 223 -4.22 -3.68 27.39
C TYR A 223 -5.58 -3.01 27.27
N ILE A 224 -6.56 -3.52 28.01
CA ILE A 224 -7.95 -3.04 28.04
C ILE A 224 -8.01 -1.54 28.29
N ASP A 225 -7.31 -1.05 29.31
CA ASP A 225 -7.33 0.37 29.68
C ASP A 225 -6.85 1.29 28.56
N ASN A 226 -5.85 0.86 27.78
CA ASN A 226 -5.33 1.64 26.66
C ASN A 226 -6.38 1.83 25.55
N PHE A 227 -7.20 0.80 25.30
CA PHE A 227 -8.27 0.87 24.31
C PHE A 227 -9.42 1.75 24.81
N ILE A 228 -9.80 1.63 26.10
CA ILE A 228 -10.81 2.49 26.72
C ILE A 228 -10.36 3.94 26.63
N ASP A 229 -9.14 4.29 27.07
CA ASP A 229 -8.58 5.63 27.03
C ASP A 229 -8.65 6.25 25.62
N VAL A 230 -8.26 5.48 24.59
CA VAL A 230 -8.29 5.96 23.21
C VAL A 230 -9.72 6.14 22.73
N PHE A 231 -10.63 5.17 23.00
CA PHE A 231 -11.99 5.24 22.52
C PHE A 231 -12.79 6.35 23.20
N GLU A 232 -12.56 6.61 24.50
CA GLU A 232 -13.14 7.73 25.21
C GLU A 232 -12.61 9.08 24.73
N LYS A 233 -11.28 9.21 24.61
CA LYS A 233 -10.61 10.44 24.13
C LYS A 233 -11.14 10.91 22.77
N TYR A 234 -11.40 9.97 21.86
CA TYR A 234 -11.91 10.28 20.52
C TYR A 234 -13.43 10.12 20.39
N ASN A 235 -14.14 9.85 21.51
CA ASN A 235 -15.59 9.70 21.58
C ASN A 235 -16.15 8.60 20.65
N PHE A 236 -15.44 7.47 20.56
CA PHE A 236 -15.85 6.30 19.77
C PHE A 236 -16.84 5.42 20.54
N ARG A 237 -18.02 5.97 20.85
CA ARG A 237 -19.06 5.31 21.64
C ARG A 237 -19.50 3.95 21.10
N SER A 238 -19.46 3.76 19.78
CA SER A 238 -19.82 2.49 19.14
C SER A 238 -18.84 1.37 19.49
N PHE A 239 -17.55 1.70 19.65
CA PHE A 239 -16.53 0.73 20.07
C PHE A 239 -16.65 0.36 21.56
N LEU A 240 -17.14 1.28 22.38
CA LEU A 240 -17.35 1.07 23.83
C LEU A 240 -18.65 0.33 24.18
N LYS A 241 -19.56 0.11 23.21
CA LYS A 241 -20.72 -0.76 23.45
C LYS A 241 -20.27 -2.15 23.85
N LYS A 242 -20.89 -2.74 24.87
CA LYS A 242 -20.50 -4.02 25.48
C LYS A 242 -20.10 -5.08 24.45
N GLU A 243 -21.00 -5.43 23.53
CA GLU A 243 -20.76 -6.47 22.52
C GLU A 243 -19.58 -6.12 21.58
N SER A 244 -19.44 -4.85 21.20
CA SER A 244 -18.37 -4.38 20.33
C SER A 244 -17.03 -4.40 21.05
N PHE A 245 -17.01 -4.01 22.32
CA PHE A 245 -15.79 -3.98 23.13
C PHE A 245 -15.31 -5.39 23.47
N GLU A 246 -16.22 -6.30 23.83
CA GLU A 246 -15.91 -7.73 24.03
C GLU A 246 -15.27 -8.36 22.77
N GLN A 247 -15.72 -7.96 21.56
CA GLN A 247 -15.07 -8.38 20.33
C GLN A 247 -13.63 -7.86 20.21
N TRP A 248 -13.38 -6.58 20.56
CA TRP A 248 -12.03 -6.03 20.60
C TRP A 248 -11.14 -6.82 21.55
N CYS A 249 -11.60 -7.06 22.79
CA CYS A 249 -10.86 -7.84 23.80
C CYS A 249 -10.50 -9.23 23.29
N LYS A 250 -11.45 -9.91 22.66
CA LYS A 250 -11.25 -11.26 22.11
C LYS A 250 -10.25 -11.27 20.95
N LEU A 251 -10.43 -10.38 19.97
CA LEU A 251 -9.60 -10.33 18.75
C LEU A 251 -8.14 -10.00 19.08
N PHE A 252 -7.92 -9.06 19.99
CA PHE A 252 -6.59 -8.61 20.38
C PHE A 252 -6.03 -9.33 21.61
N ARG A 253 -6.77 -10.30 22.18
CA ARG A 253 -6.35 -11.07 23.36
C ARG A 253 -5.86 -10.15 24.46
N MET A 254 -6.68 -9.13 24.79
CA MET A 254 -6.28 -8.07 25.72
C MET A 254 -6.13 -8.61 27.14
N GLU A 255 -5.14 -8.05 27.86
CA GLU A 255 -4.87 -8.28 29.28
C GLU A 255 -5.48 -7.17 30.15
#